data_2bffefbb99f683454ae4dc85e5869876
#
_entry.id   2bffefbb99f683454ae4dc85e5869876
#
_cell.length_a   1.000
_cell.length_b   1.000
_cell.length_c   1.000
_cell.angle_alpha   90.00
_cell.angle_beta   90.00
_cell.angle_gamma   90.00
#
_symmetry.space_group_name_H-M   'P 1'
#
loop_
_entity.id
_entity.type
_entity.pdbx_description
1 polymer ?
#
loop_
_entity_poly.entity_id
_entity_poly.type
_entity_poly.pdbx_seq_one_letter_code
_entity_poly.pdbx_strand_id
1 'polypeptide(L)'
;MLFAYLCKNEKRLLMVDNLTIMLEKFSGNFENCEIVKEFENIGIYRLKGPSRIAPHPLRLIYIRRTGRLYIVNSLRKWYCGRTSLLDLTSEALIRALKRLAADLNISYEELGRGRVTQVEVGLNLRTRIPCRRLIRLMAGYKTRSRNVFKDETVYFGDRSYKKVMVYDKTAEIVAKTPLRNRARQGEVFD
;
A
#
# COMPACT_ATOMS: atom_id res chain seq x y z
N MET A 1 9.35 15.40 6.30
CA MET A 1 9.98 15.90 5.05
C MET A 1 9.56 15.13 3.79
N LEU A 2 9.47 13.81 3.80
CA LEU A 2 9.04 12.99 2.63
C LEU A 2 7.63 13.32 2.14
N PHE A 3 6.68 13.54 3.05
CA PHE A 3 5.29 13.89 2.71
C PHE A 3 5.16 15.23 1.98
N ALA A 4 5.99 16.22 2.30
CA ALA A 4 6.00 17.51 1.62
C ALA A 4 6.55 17.42 0.18
N TYR A 5 7.44 16.46 -0.08
CA TYR A 5 8.01 16.25 -1.42
C TYR A 5 7.03 15.55 -2.36
N LEU A 6 6.23 14.60 -1.85
CA LEU A 6 5.22 13.87 -2.61
C LEU A 6 4.05 14.76 -3.05
N CYS A 7 3.76 15.84 -2.31
CA CYS A 7 2.64 16.75 -2.60
C CYS A 7 2.95 17.85 -3.64
N LYS A 8 4.21 18.11 -4.00
CA LYS A 8 4.59 19.24 -4.89
C LYS A 8 4.48 19.00 -6.39
N ASN A 9 4.31 17.76 -6.84
CA ASN A 9 4.27 17.45 -8.27
C ASN A 9 2.87 17.00 -8.74
N GLU A 10 2.01 17.94 -9.06
CA GLU A 10 0.59 17.70 -9.45
C GLU A 10 0.38 16.97 -10.79
N LYS A 11 1.40 16.71 -11.59
CA LYS A 11 1.21 16.21 -12.97
C LYS A 11 1.52 14.72 -13.21
N ARG A 12 2.09 13.98 -12.25
CA ARG A 12 2.25 12.52 -12.33
C ARG A 12 2.05 11.95 -10.95
N LEU A 13 0.86 11.44 -10.70
CA LEU A 13 0.49 10.81 -9.44
C LEU A 13 1.33 9.54 -9.23
N LEU A 14 2.42 9.67 -8.50
CA LEU A 14 3.10 8.53 -7.90
C LEU A 14 2.17 7.95 -6.85
N MET A 15 1.67 6.75 -7.11
CA MET A 15 0.83 6.02 -6.19
C MET A 15 1.70 5.44 -5.06
N VAL A 16 1.46 5.88 -3.84
CA VAL A 16 1.99 5.18 -2.67
C VAL A 16 1.08 3.99 -2.40
N ASP A 17 1.51 2.78 -2.77
CA ASP A 17 0.70 1.57 -2.55
C ASP A 17 0.93 0.99 -1.17
N ASN A 18 2.17 0.84 -0.75
CA ASN A 18 2.50 0.26 0.55
C ASN A 18 3.40 1.19 1.35
N LEU A 19 3.10 1.33 2.62
CA LEU A 19 3.81 2.23 3.51
C LEU A 19 3.95 1.58 4.88
N THR A 20 5.17 1.61 5.42
CA THR A 20 5.38 1.28 6.83
C THR A 20 5.81 2.54 7.57
N ILE A 21 5.00 2.96 8.52
CA ILE A 21 5.27 4.08 9.42
C ILE A 21 5.63 3.51 10.78
N MET A 22 6.70 4.00 11.38
CA MET A 22 7.08 3.67 12.75
C MET A 22 6.96 4.91 13.63
N LEU A 23 6.18 4.82 14.69
CA LEU A 23 6.13 5.78 15.78
C LEU A 23 7.05 5.29 16.91
N GLU A 24 7.99 6.14 17.33
CA GLU A 24 8.97 5.78 18.40
C GLU A 24 8.30 5.69 19.78
N LYS A 25 7.31 6.54 20.04
CA LYS A 25 6.51 6.55 21.27
C LYS A 25 5.06 6.74 20.86
N PHE A 26 4.28 5.68 20.95
CA PHE A 26 2.86 5.73 20.65
C PHE A 26 2.07 6.07 21.90
N SER A 27 1.31 7.16 21.84
CA SER A 27 0.51 7.68 22.97
C SER A 27 -0.98 7.37 22.85
N GLY A 28 -1.42 6.83 21.70
CA GLY A 28 -2.82 6.53 21.43
C GLY A 28 -3.31 5.21 22.04
N ASN A 29 -4.41 4.72 21.50
CA ASN A 29 -5.02 3.45 21.93
C ASN A 29 -5.43 2.57 20.74
N PHE A 30 -5.95 1.39 21.02
CA PHE A 30 -6.37 0.39 20.05
C PHE A 30 -7.87 0.08 20.12
N GLU A 31 -8.70 1.01 20.63
CA GLU A 31 -10.14 0.80 20.79
C GLU A 31 -10.86 0.48 19.48
N ASN A 32 -10.41 1.09 18.37
CA ASN A 32 -10.97 0.86 17.04
C ASN A 32 -10.33 -0.33 16.31
N CYS A 33 -9.50 -1.11 17.00
CA CYS A 33 -8.72 -2.19 16.40
C CYS A 33 -9.21 -3.56 16.87
N GLU A 34 -9.12 -4.54 15.99
CA GLU A 34 -9.31 -5.94 16.30
C GLU A 34 -7.98 -6.54 16.76
N ILE A 35 -7.97 -7.19 17.90
CA ILE A 35 -6.80 -7.93 18.39
C ILE A 35 -6.62 -9.17 17.53
N VAL A 36 -5.47 -9.31 16.88
CA VAL A 36 -5.12 -10.49 16.10
C VAL A 36 -4.32 -11.48 16.92
N LYS A 37 -3.35 -10.97 17.68
CA LYS A 37 -2.47 -11.78 18.52
C LYS A 37 -1.80 -10.91 19.58
N GLU A 38 -1.69 -11.44 20.78
CA GLU A 38 -0.96 -10.80 21.86
C GLU A 38 0.09 -11.75 22.41
N PHE A 39 1.27 -11.21 22.61
CA PHE A 39 2.39 -11.81 23.32
C PHE A 39 2.78 -10.87 24.46
N GLU A 40 3.62 -11.33 25.37
CA GLU A 40 4.11 -10.53 26.49
C GLU A 40 4.62 -9.13 26.06
N ASN A 41 5.48 -9.09 25.03
CA ASN A 41 6.16 -7.86 24.58
C ASN A 41 5.62 -7.30 23.26
N ILE A 42 4.72 -8.00 22.55
CA ILE A 42 4.25 -7.61 21.22
C ILE A 42 2.75 -7.79 21.12
N GLY A 43 2.04 -6.73 20.78
CA GLY A 43 0.65 -6.78 20.36
C GLY A 43 0.53 -6.64 18.84
N ILE A 44 -0.29 -7.47 18.20
CA ILE A 44 -0.62 -7.39 16.79
C ILE A 44 -2.11 -7.11 16.66
N TYR A 45 -2.42 -5.97 16.03
CA TYR A 45 -3.78 -5.51 15.86
C TYR A 45 -4.09 -5.31 14.38
N ARG A 46 -5.37 -5.27 14.08
CA ARG A 46 -5.89 -5.00 12.74
C ARG A 46 -6.84 -3.82 12.79
N LEU A 47 -6.53 -2.76 12.05
CA LEU A 47 -7.38 -1.60 11.91
C LEU A 47 -8.19 -1.71 10.62
N LYS A 48 -9.51 -1.82 10.73
CA LYS A 48 -10.41 -1.87 9.56
C LYS A 48 -10.43 -0.51 8.88
N GLY A 49 -10.44 -0.53 7.53
CA GLY A 49 -10.54 0.70 6.74
C GLY A 49 -11.97 1.24 6.67
N PRO A 50 -12.12 2.52 6.30
CA PRO A 50 -13.42 3.16 6.14
C PRO A 50 -14.22 2.60 4.95
N SER A 51 -13.56 1.96 3.99
CA SER A 51 -14.22 1.38 2.83
C SER A 51 -15.05 0.16 3.20
N ARG A 52 -16.35 0.18 2.81
CA ARG A 52 -17.26 -0.95 2.96
C ARG A 52 -17.10 -1.98 1.84
N ILE A 53 -16.48 -1.59 0.73
CA ILE A 53 -16.28 -2.44 -0.45
C ILE A 53 -14.88 -3.04 -0.38
N ALA A 54 -14.79 -4.37 -0.29
CA ALA A 54 -13.54 -5.12 -0.21
C ALA A 54 -12.53 -4.51 0.81
N PRO A 55 -12.84 -4.50 2.10
CA PRO A 55 -12.02 -3.88 3.11
C PRO A 55 -10.62 -4.50 3.14
N HIS A 56 -9.60 -3.67 3.30
CA HIS A 56 -8.21 -4.11 3.44
C HIS A 56 -7.63 -3.48 4.71
N PRO A 57 -7.48 -4.25 5.78
CA PRO A 57 -7.05 -3.71 7.05
C PRO A 57 -5.56 -3.32 7.05
N LEU A 58 -5.22 -2.30 7.82
CA LEU A 58 -3.86 -2.07 8.23
C LEU A 58 -3.49 -3.06 9.34
N ARG A 59 -2.25 -3.50 9.33
CA ARG A 59 -1.66 -4.28 10.41
C ARG A 59 -0.86 -3.37 11.30
N LEU A 60 -1.13 -3.41 12.59
CA LEU A 60 -0.45 -2.64 13.61
C LEU A 60 0.38 -3.61 14.46
N ILE A 61 1.65 -3.31 14.65
CA ILE A 61 2.55 -4.11 15.48
C ILE A 61 3.09 -3.20 16.57
N TYR A 62 2.67 -3.44 17.80
CA TYR A 62 3.05 -2.64 18.96
C TYR A 62 4.06 -3.39 19.82
N ILE A 63 5.21 -2.78 20.06
CA ILE A 63 6.27 -3.33 20.92
C ILE A 63 6.16 -2.65 22.27
N ARG A 64 5.54 -3.33 23.26
CA ARG A 64 5.23 -2.78 24.58
C ARG A 64 6.46 -2.25 25.31
N ARG A 65 7.56 -3.01 25.30
CA ARG A 65 8.80 -2.62 26.00
C ARG A 65 9.36 -1.27 25.56
N THR A 66 9.20 -0.90 24.30
CA THR A 66 9.75 0.33 23.73
C THR A 66 8.70 1.41 23.46
N GLY A 67 7.41 1.06 23.54
CA GLY A 67 6.32 1.94 23.15
C GLY A 67 6.24 2.19 21.64
N ARG A 68 6.92 1.37 20.81
CA ARG A 68 6.98 1.55 19.35
C ARG A 68 5.77 0.94 18.68
N LEU A 69 5.18 1.69 17.74
CA LEU A 69 4.12 1.21 16.87
C LEU A 69 4.59 1.20 15.43
N TYR A 70 4.44 0.05 14.76
CA TYR A 70 4.60 -0.07 13.31
C TYR A 70 3.22 -0.19 12.66
N ILE A 71 2.94 0.68 11.72
CA ILE A 71 1.74 0.70 10.90
C ILE A 71 2.13 0.15 9.53
N VAL A 72 1.61 -1.00 9.14
CA VAL A 72 2.05 -1.78 7.99
C VAL A 72 0.89 -2.03 7.04
N ASN A 73 1.16 -2.18 5.77
CA ASN A 73 0.29 -2.44 4.63
C ASN A 73 -0.10 -1.20 3.82
N SER A 74 -0.92 -1.42 2.79
CA SER A 74 -1.33 -0.39 1.85
C SER A 74 -2.34 0.58 2.45
N LEU A 75 -1.91 1.82 2.70
CA LEU A 75 -2.78 2.91 3.13
C LEU A 75 -3.88 3.19 2.08
N ARG A 76 -3.54 3.08 0.78
CA ARG A 76 -4.50 3.24 -0.30
C ARG A 76 -5.61 2.19 -0.25
N LYS A 77 -5.25 0.91 -0.14
CA LYS A 77 -6.23 -0.19 -0.06
C LYS A 77 -7.06 -0.12 1.22
N TRP A 78 -6.45 0.34 2.31
CA TRP A 78 -7.17 0.56 3.56
C TRP A 78 -8.22 1.66 3.42
N TYR A 79 -7.86 2.79 2.78
CA TYR A 79 -8.73 3.95 2.66
C TYR A 79 -9.77 3.80 1.54
N CYS A 80 -9.35 3.35 0.35
CA CYS A 80 -10.19 3.25 -0.85
C CYS A 80 -10.82 1.86 -1.07
N GLY A 81 -10.35 0.83 -0.35
CA GLY A 81 -10.73 -0.57 -0.57
C GLY A 81 -9.74 -1.32 -1.47
N ARG A 82 -9.74 -2.65 -1.33
CA ARG A 82 -8.76 -3.55 -1.97
C ARG A 82 -8.83 -3.54 -3.49
N THR A 83 -10.04 -3.44 -4.03
CA THR A 83 -10.29 -3.49 -5.49
C THR A 83 -10.24 -2.12 -6.15
N SER A 84 -10.06 -1.04 -5.39
CA SER A 84 -9.97 0.30 -5.94
C SER A 84 -8.75 0.43 -6.84
N LEU A 85 -8.97 0.92 -8.06
CA LEU A 85 -7.91 1.31 -9.01
C LEU A 85 -7.50 2.77 -8.85
N LEU A 86 -8.25 3.51 -8.02
CA LEU A 86 -7.98 4.92 -7.79
C LEU A 86 -6.65 5.08 -7.06
N ASP A 87 -5.83 5.95 -7.59
CA ASP A 87 -4.61 6.39 -6.91
C ASP A 87 -4.99 7.34 -5.77
N LEU A 88 -4.23 7.31 -4.68
CA LEU A 88 -4.35 8.32 -3.64
C LEU A 88 -3.76 9.63 -4.16
N THR A 89 -4.65 10.59 -4.50
CA THR A 89 -4.22 11.97 -4.72
C THR A 89 -3.61 12.53 -3.43
N SER A 90 -2.86 13.63 -3.52
CA SER A 90 -2.27 14.30 -2.36
C SER A 90 -3.32 14.61 -1.28
N GLU A 91 -4.47 15.11 -1.71
CA GLU A 91 -5.58 15.43 -0.81
C GLU A 91 -6.20 14.16 -0.18
N ALA A 92 -6.37 13.10 -0.97
CA ALA A 92 -6.89 11.84 -0.47
C ALA A 92 -5.90 11.19 0.52
N LEU A 93 -4.60 11.32 0.28
CA LEU A 93 -3.55 10.86 1.20
C LEU A 93 -3.63 11.62 2.53
N ILE A 94 -3.76 12.95 2.49
CA ILE A 94 -3.91 13.75 3.71
C ILE A 94 -5.18 13.34 4.48
N ARG A 95 -6.30 13.15 3.79
CA ARG A 95 -7.54 12.67 4.44
C ARG A 95 -7.37 11.29 5.05
N ALA A 96 -6.70 10.37 4.35
CA ALA A 96 -6.41 9.04 4.86
C ALA A 96 -5.53 9.07 6.12
N LEU A 97 -4.49 9.91 6.13
CA LEU A 97 -3.62 10.06 7.30
C LEU A 97 -4.33 10.72 8.49
N LYS A 98 -5.17 11.74 8.25
CA LYS A 98 -6.00 12.35 9.30
C LYS A 98 -6.97 11.33 9.90
N ARG A 99 -7.61 10.51 9.05
CA ARG A 99 -8.48 9.44 9.50
C ARG A 99 -7.72 8.40 10.31
N LEU A 100 -6.53 8.00 9.86
CA LEU A 100 -5.67 7.06 10.57
C LEU A 100 -5.27 7.56 11.95
N ALA A 101 -4.90 8.84 12.06
CA ALA A 101 -4.59 9.47 13.33
C ALA A 101 -5.79 9.44 14.29
N ALA A 102 -6.99 9.79 13.79
CA ALA A 102 -8.22 9.75 14.58
C ALA A 102 -8.56 8.31 15.04
N ASP A 103 -8.44 7.32 14.16
CA ASP A 103 -8.74 5.92 14.50
C ASP A 103 -7.75 5.33 15.54
N LEU A 104 -6.54 5.89 15.62
CA LEU A 104 -5.50 5.54 16.62
C LEU A 104 -5.53 6.43 17.87
N ASN A 105 -6.44 7.41 17.91
CA ASN A 105 -6.56 8.39 18.97
C ASN A 105 -5.25 9.14 19.25
N ILE A 106 -4.56 9.57 18.18
CA ILE A 106 -3.37 10.43 18.21
C ILE A 106 -3.58 11.69 17.39
N SER A 107 -2.75 12.71 17.59
CA SER A 107 -2.77 13.89 16.73
C SER A 107 -2.20 13.61 15.34
N TYR A 108 -2.62 14.38 14.35
CA TYR A 108 -2.06 14.30 12.99
C TYR A 108 -0.56 14.66 12.97
N GLU A 109 -0.16 15.58 13.85
CA GLU A 109 1.22 16.01 14.06
C GLU A 109 2.08 14.87 14.63
N GLU A 110 1.54 14.10 15.58
CA GLU A 110 2.21 12.91 16.11
C GLU A 110 2.42 11.86 15.02
N LEU A 111 1.39 11.57 14.24
CA LEU A 111 1.53 10.68 13.11
C LEU A 111 2.57 11.20 12.09
N GLY A 112 2.61 12.50 11.86
CA GLY A 112 3.55 13.18 10.96
C GLY A 112 5.02 13.13 11.42
N ARG A 113 5.29 12.93 12.70
CA ARG A 113 6.64 12.69 13.25
C ARG A 113 7.10 11.26 13.07
N GLY A 114 6.19 10.37 12.65
CA GLY A 114 6.52 8.98 12.38
C GLY A 114 7.58 8.85 11.29
N ARG A 115 8.48 7.89 11.47
CA ARG A 115 9.52 7.55 10.50
C ARG A 115 8.98 6.56 9.48
N VAL A 116 9.06 6.90 8.20
CA VAL A 116 8.79 5.94 7.11
C VAL A 116 9.97 5.00 6.99
N THR A 117 9.77 3.72 7.29
CA THR A 117 10.79 2.69 7.25
C THR A 117 10.75 1.90 5.95
N GLN A 118 9.58 1.86 5.30
CA GLN A 118 9.39 1.23 4.00
C GLN A 118 8.37 2.01 3.20
N VAL A 119 8.61 2.18 1.91
CA VAL A 119 7.66 2.74 0.96
C VAL A 119 7.68 1.95 -0.34
N GLU A 120 6.50 1.62 -0.85
CA GLU A 120 6.30 1.10 -2.20
C GLU A 120 5.60 2.16 -3.02
N VAL A 121 6.25 2.55 -4.12
CA VAL A 121 5.75 3.56 -5.03
C VAL A 121 5.45 2.87 -6.36
N GLY A 122 4.24 3.05 -6.85
CA GLY A 122 3.78 2.48 -8.10
C GLY A 122 3.36 3.54 -9.10
N LEU A 123 3.30 3.13 -10.36
CA LEU A 123 2.73 3.89 -11.46
C LEU A 123 1.89 2.95 -12.31
N ASN A 124 0.63 3.29 -12.51
CA ASN A 124 -0.23 2.58 -13.43
C ASN A 124 -0.04 3.15 -14.84
N LEU A 125 0.39 2.30 -15.76
CA LEU A 125 0.59 2.67 -17.16
C LEU A 125 -0.45 1.95 -18.02
N ARG A 126 -1.15 2.70 -18.86
CA ARG A 126 -1.94 2.13 -19.95
C ARG A 126 -1.03 1.90 -21.14
N THR A 127 -0.99 0.70 -21.66
CA THR A 127 -0.15 0.34 -22.80
C THR A 127 -1.00 -0.11 -23.98
N ARG A 128 -0.57 0.22 -25.22
CA ARG A 128 -1.18 -0.29 -26.45
C ARG A 128 -0.72 -1.72 -26.79
N ILE A 129 0.33 -2.18 -26.13
CA ILE A 129 0.92 -3.50 -26.31
C ILE A 129 0.45 -4.39 -25.16
N PRO A 130 0.05 -5.65 -25.40
CA PRO A 130 -0.29 -6.58 -24.33
C PRO A 130 0.82 -6.66 -23.29
N CYS A 131 0.44 -6.59 -22.01
CA CYS A 131 1.39 -6.48 -20.89
C CYS A 131 2.41 -7.64 -20.87
N ARG A 132 1.99 -8.86 -21.16
CA ARG A 132 2.87 -10.04 -21.29
C ARG A 132 3.98 -9.84 -22.33
N ARG A 133 3.63 -9.27 -23.50
CA ARG A 133 4.62 -8.98 -24.54
C ARG A 133 5.61 -7.90 -24.07
N LEU A 134 5.10 -6.87 -23.40
CA LEU A 134 5.94 -5.81 -22.83
C LEU A 134 6.92 -6.37 -21.80
N ILE A 135 6.44 -7.21 -20.88
CA ILE A 135 7.26 -7.85 -19.83
C ILE A 135 8.37 -8.71 -20.45
N ARG A 136 8.06 -9.47 -21.52
CA ARG A 136 9.08 -10.28 -22.23
C ARG A 136 10.17 -9.42 -22.88
N LEU A 137 9.82 -8.23 -23.37
CA LEU A 137 10.77 -7.30 -23.98
C LEU A 137 11.66 -6.58 -22.97
N MET A 138 11.30 -6.58 -21.67
CA MET A 138 12.09 -5.95 -20.64
C MET A 138 13.33 -6.80 -20.32
N ALA A 139 14.47 -6.45 -20.93
CA ALA A 139 15.72 -7.21 -20.79
C ALA A 139 16.46 -6.96 -19.47
N GLY A 140 16.43 -5.73 -18.96
CA GLY A 140 17.17 -5.37 -17.76
C GLY A 140 16.78 -4.01 -17.18
N TYR A 141 17.24 -3.76 -15.97
CA TYR A 141 17.15 -2.46 -15.31
C TYR A 141 18.49 -2.16 -14.65
N LYS A 142 19.29 -1.30 -15.28
CA LYS A 142 20.69 -1.05 -14.87
C LYS A 142 21.47 -2.37 -14.80
N THR A 143 22.23 -2.59 -13.75
CA THR A 143 23.02 -3.80 -13.49
C THR A 143 22.28 -4.85 -12.66
N ARG A 144 20.95 -4.71 -12.49
CA ARG A 144 20.17 -5.58 -11.61
C ARG A 144 19.75 -6.87 -12.29
N SER A 145 19.77 -7.96 -11.55
CA SER A 145 19.28 -9.26 -12.01
C SER A 145 17.79 -9.18 -12.36
N ARG A 146 17.41 -9.89 -13.42
CA ARG A 146 16.04 -10.00 -13.90
C ARG A 146 15.46 -11.36 -13.51
N ASN A 147 14.32 -11.35 -12.85
CA ASN A 147 13.55 -12.56 -12.54
C ASN A 147 12.14 -12.41 -13.09
N VAL A 148 11.68 -13.36 -13.90
CA VAL A 148 10.34 -13.38 -14.49
C VAL A 148 9.49 -14.43 -13.78
N PHE A 149 8.26 -14.09 -13.46
CA PHE A 149 7.30 -14.98 -12.87
C PHE A 149 6.03 -15.06 -13.74
N LYS A 150 5.72 -16.24 -14.25
CA LYS A 150 4.53 -16.57 -15.05
C LYS A 150 4.29 -15.64 -16.25
N ASP A 151 5.32 -15.05 -16.84
CA ASP A 151 5.20 -14.03 -17.90
C ASP A 151 4.28 -12.84 -17.60
N GLU A 152 3.84 -12.70 -16.36
CA GLU A 152 2.92 -11.65 -15.91
C GLU A 152 3.59 -10.66 -14.97
N THR A 153 4.77 -11.01 -14.46
CA THR A 153 5.52 -10.16 -13.53
C THR A 153 7.01 -10.29 -13.77
N VAL A 154 7.70 -9.18 -13.84
CA VAL A 154 9.16 -9.13 -13.84
C VAL A 154 9.67 -8.35 -12.65
N TYR A 155 10.70 -8.90 -12.02
CA TYR A 155 11.41 -8.28 -10.90
C TYR A 155 12.83 -7.93 -11.32
N PHE A 156 13.30 -6.75 -10.93
CA PHE A 156 14.68 -6.32 -11.06
C PHE A 156 15.23 -5.99 -9.67
N GLY A 157 16.35 -6.61 -9.32
CA GLY A 157 17.00 -6.48 -8.02
C GLY A 157 16.62 -7.57 -7.03
N ASP A 158 17.39 -7.60 -5.96
CA ASP A 158 17.20 -8.52 -4.85
C ASP A 158 16.32 -7.92 -3.73
N ARG A 159 16.18 -8.64 -2.64
CA ARG A 159 15.35 -8.25 -1.50
C ARG A 159 15.97 -7.18 -0.61
N SER A 160 17.25 -6.80 -0.85
CA SER A 160 18.00 -6.09 0.18
C SER A 160 17.70 -4.60 0.29
N TYR A 161 17.52 -3.86 -0.81
CA TYR A 161 17.38 -2.41 -0.70
C TYR A 161 16.40 -1.75 -1.69
N LYS A 162 16.54 -2.03 -2.99
CA LYS A 162 15.68 -1.47 -4.04
C LYS A 162 15.24 -2.58 -4.98
N LYS A 163 13.93 -2.74 -5.10
CA LYS A 163 13.31 -3.68 -6.01
C LYS A 163 12.39 -2.91 -6.96
N VAL A 164 12.52 -3.17 -8.25
CA VAL A 164 11.55 -2.72 -9.25
C VAL A 164 10.71 -3.92 -9.65
N MET A 165 9.41 -3.75 -9.66
CA MET A 165 8.45 -4.77 -10.07
C MET A 165 7.55 -4.19 -11.16
N VAL A 166 7.44 -4.90 -12.27
CA VAL A 166 6.49 -4.58 -13.34
C VAL A 166 5.58 -5.79 -13.52
N TYR A 167 4.28 -5.57 -13.50
CA TYR A 167 3.31 -6.66 -13.57
C TYR A 167 2.02 -6.22 -14.25
N ASP A 168 1.28 -7.22 -14.75
CA ASP A 168 -0.03 -7.02 -15.33
C ASP A 168 -1.07 -6.77 -14.23
N LYS A 169 -1.42 -5.50 -14.07
CA LYS A 169 -2.40 -5.07 -13.06
C LYS A 169 -3.80 -5.61 -13.34
N THR A 170 -4.17 -5.72 -14.61
CA THR A 170 -5.47 -6.27 -15.02
C THR A 170 -5.57 -7.74 -14.65
N ALA A 171 -4.54 -8.52 -14.98
CA ALA A 171 -4.47 -9.94 -14.60
C ALA A 171 -4.52 -10.11 -13.06
N GLU A 172 -3.82 -9.27 -12.30
CA GLU A 172 -3.87 -9.30 -10.83
C GLU A 172 -5.29 -9.09 -10.30
N ILE A 173 -6.01 -8.11 -10.84
CA ILE A 173 -7.37 -7.77 -10.40
C ILE A 173 -8.32 -8.92 -10.74
N VAL A 174 -8.28 -9.41 -11.98
CA VAL A 174 -9.11 -10.55 -12.41
C VAL A 174 -8.87 -11.77 -11.53
N ALA A 175 -7.61 -12.08 -11.21
CA ALA A 175 -7.27 -13.21 -10.33
C ALA A 175 -7.79 -13.05 -8.88
N LYS A 176 -7.87 -11.80 -8.38
CA LYS A 176 -8.30 -11.50 -7.01
C LYS A 176 -9.79 -11.21 -6.87
N THR A 177 -10.51 -11.05 -7.98
CA THR A 177 -11.95 -10.77 -7.98
C THR A 177 -12.73 -12.10 -7.95
N PRO A 178 -13.63 -12.32 -6.98
CA PRO A 178 -14.48 -13.50 -6.96
C PRO A 178 -15.29 -13.62 -8.26
N LEU A 179 -15.49 -14.84 -8.75
CA LEU A 179 -16.21 -15.14 -10.00
C LEU A 179 -17.58 -14.44 -10.10
N ARG A 180 -18.29 -14.32 -8.97
CA ARG A 180 -19.61 -13.65 -8.88
C ARG A 180 -19.59 -12.16 -9.25
N ASN A 181 -18.42 -11.50 -9.12
CA ASN A 181 -18.26 -10.07 -9.42
C ASN A 181 -17.58 -9.81 -10.77
N ARG A 182 -17.11 -10.85 -11.48
CA ARG A 182 -16.47 -10.69 -12.79
C ARG A 182 -17.45 -10.29 -13.89
N ALA A 183 -18.68 -10.76 -13.81
CA ALA A 183 -19.73 -10.41 -14.76
C ALA A 183 -20.14 -8.93 -14.75
N ARG A 184 -19.97 -8.23 -13.61
CA ARG A 184 -20.28 -6.80 -13.47
C ARG A 184 -19.16 -5.86 -13.90
N GLN A 185 -17.96 -6.35 -14.12
CA GLN A 185 -16.79 -5.53 -14.50
C GLN A 185 -16.51 -5.55 -16.01
N GLY A 186 -17.13 -6.45 -16.78
CA GLY A 186 -17.03 -6.50 -18.23
C GLY A 186 -17.65 -5.28 -18.94
N GLU A 187 -18.50 -4.53 -18.26
CA GLU A 187 -19.16 -3.34 -18.83
C GLU A 187 -18.35 -2.03 -18.69
N VAL A 188 -17.18 -2.08 -18.05
CA VAL A 188 -16.40 -0.85 -17.72
C VAL A 188 -15.16 -0.69 -18.60
N PHE A 189 -14.88 -1.63 -19.52
CA PHE A 189 -13.61 -1.64 -20.27
C PHE A 189 -13.76 -1.68 -21.80
N ASP A 190 -14.94 -1.39 -22.35
CA ASP A 190 -15.15 -1.10 -23.77
C ASP A 190 -14.95 0.39 -24.11
#